data_0d1c90ca56bf87e8b9be4a01619aa5f5
#
_entry.id   0d1c90ca56bf87e8b9be4a01619aa5f5
#
_cell.length_a   1.000
_cell.length_b   1.000
_cell.length_c   1.000
_cell.angle_alpha   90.00
_cell.angle_beta   90.00
_cell.angle_gamma   90.00
#
_symmetry.space_group_name_H-M   'P 1'
#
loop_
_entity.id
_entity.type
_entity.pdbx_description
1 polymer ?
#
loop_
_entity_poly.entity_id
_entity_poly.type
_entity_poly.pdbx_seq_one_letter_code
_entity_poly.pdbx_strand_id
1 'polypeptide(L)'
;MTIPRAQQAALNNASWCDAVCSAHARPGCFDDGLWWHGGPVPRFYPNVVTLEAVPADVMARVAALLATRHAAAWSLKDSFACLDLGALECRELFAARWLWRAPVSTDAQAPISPRWRRVTEAAELIDWERAWAAGSPPSERVFLPPLLNDASNAVIAFERDEKVVAGVMAHRAAGVVGVTNLFVPDEDADRYRRACLDAAAAVFPGLPLVCYEIDAEALLFERLGFESVGRLRVWIRDARRIA
;
A
#
# COMPACT_ATOMS: atom_id res chain seq x y z
N MET A 1 -5.09 -9.89 -23.95
CA MET A 1 -5.88 -10.27 -22.77
C MET A 1 -5.79 -9.16 -21.75
N THR A 2 -6.91 -8.73 -21.19
CA THR A 2 -6.91 -7.69 -20.15
C THR A 2 -6.56 -8.34 -18.81
N ILE A 3 -5.60 -7.78 -18.07
CA ILE A 3 -5.22 -8.25 -16.74
C ILE A 3 -6.40 -8.04 -15.78
N PRO A 4 -6.79 -9.05 -14.96
CA PRO A 4 -7.85 -8.90 -13.96
C PRO A 4 -7.59 -7.76 -12.98
N ARG A 5 -8.61 -7.04 -12.55
CA ARG A 5 -8.49 -5.88 -11.65
C ARG A 5 -7.77 -6.20 -10.33
N ALA A 6 -8.07 -7.34 -9.73
CA ALA A 6 -7.37 -7.80 -8.52
C ALA A 6 -5.87 -8.02 -8.77
N GLN A 7 -5.48 -8.52 -9.94
CA GLN A 7 -4.08 -8.70 -10.31
C GLN A 7 -3.40 -7.35 -10.58
N GLN A 8 -4.08 -6.39 -11.21
CA GLN A 8 -3.55 -5.03 -11.36
C GLN A 8 -3.31 -4.37 -9.99
N ALA A 9 -4.23 -4.56 -9.03
CA ALA A 9 -4.07 -4.06 -7.68
C ALA A 9 -2.88 -4.72 -6.95
N ALA A 10 -2.71 -6.04 -7.09
CA ALA A 10 -1.58 -6.78 -6.53
C ALA A 10 -0.23 -6.32 -7.11
N LEU A 11 -0.15 -6.17 -8.44
CA LEU A 11 1.03 -5.66 -9.14
C LEU A 11 1.38 -4.23 -8.72
N ASN A 12 0.38 -3.35 -8.62
CA ASN A 12 0.58 -1.98 -8.14
C ASN A 12 1.11 -1.98 -6.71
N ASN A 13 0.52 -2.78 -5.82
CA ASN A 13 0.94 -2.86 -4.44
C ASN A 13 2.37 -3.42 -4.28
N ALA A 14 2.74 -4.43 -5.07
CA ALA A 14 4.10 -4.95 -5.10
C ALA A 14 5.10 -3.88 -5.58
N SER A 15 4.75 -3.13 -6.64
CA SER A 15 5.55 -2.01 -7.13
C SER A 15 5.74 -0.92 -6.06
N TRP A 16 4.69 -0.63 -5.29
CA TRP A 16 4.80 0.29 -4.15
C TRP A 16 5.73 -0.25 -3.05
N CYS A 17 5.60 -1.53 -2.69
CA CYS A 17 6.49 -2.17 -1.71
C CYS A 17 7.95 -2.09 -2.18
N ASP A 18 8.20 -2.33 -3.47
CA ASP A 18 9.53 -2.20 -4.08
C ASP A 18 10.05 -0.76 -4.04
N ALA A 19 9.22 0.23 -4.36
CA ALA A 19 9.59 1.64 -4.31
C ALA A 19 10.03 2.05 -2.90
N VAL A 20 9.31 1.61 -1.86
CA VAL A 20 9.68 1.90 -0.47
C VAL A 20 10.97 1.19 -0.09
N CYS A 21 11.13 -0.10 -0.41
CA CYS A 21 12.37 -0.84 -0.16
C CYS A 21 13.56 -0.23 -0.92
N SER A 22 13.36 0.19 -2.17
CA SER A 22 14.37 0.86 -3.01
C SER A 22 14.81 2.21 -2.42
N ALA A 23 13.88 2.97 -1.82
CA ALA A 23 14.22 4.21 -1.12
C ALA A 23 15.17 3.97 0.06
N HIS A 24 15.14 2.76 0.65
CA HIS A 24 16.09 2.29 1.66
C HIS A 24 17.36 1.64 1.06
N ALA A 25 17.62 1.81 -0.25
CA ALA A 25 18.70 1.17 -0.99
C ALA A 25 18.65 -0.37 -0.94
N ARG A 26 17.48 -0.94 -0.82
CA ARG A 26 17.24 -2.39 -0.72
C ARG A 26 16.08 -2.81 -1.62
N PRO A 27 16.24 -2.78 -2.97
CA PRO A 27 15.19 -3.21 -3.88
C PRO A 27 14.86 -4.69 -3.67
N GLY A 28 13.61 -5.05 -3.90
CA GLY A 28 13.17 -6.43 -3.97
C GLY A 28 13.38 -7.04 -5.36
N CYS A 29 12.85 -8.22 -5.57
CA CYS A 29 12.91 -8.94 -6.84
C CYS A 29 11.48 -9.27 -7.31
N PHE A 30 11.21 -9.01 -8.60
CA PHE A 30 10.03 -9.53 -9.29
C PHE A 30 10.45 -10.81 -10.03
N ASP A 31 9.78 -11.91 -9.75
CA ASP A 31 10.11 -13.21 -10.30
C ASP A 31 8.90 -14.15 -10.24
N ASP A 32 8.55 -14.77 -11.39
CA ASP A 32 7.51 -15.82 -11.56
C ASP A 32 6.33 -15.77 -10.57
N GLY A 33 5.50 -14.75 -10.69
CA GLY A 33 4.28 -14.65 -9.88
C GLY A 33 4.47 -14.13 -8.45
N LEU A 34 5.67 -13.70 -8.07
CA LEU A 34 5.99 -13.09 -6.78
C LEU A 34 6.77 -11.79 -6.94
N TRP A 35 6.54 -10.86 -6.03
CA TRP A 35 7.56 -9.91 -5.59
C TRP A 35 8.05 -10.37 -4.23
N TRP A 36 9.38 -10.33 -4.02
CA TRP A 36 9.94 -10.74 -2.74
C TRP A 36 11.18 -9.93 -2.38
N HIS A 37 11.43 -9.80 -1.08
CA HIS A 37 12.58 -9.10 -0.51
C HIS A 37 13.39 -10.04 0.38
N GLY A 38 14.68 -10.11 0.06
CA GLY A 38 15.60 -11.05 0.69
C GLY A 38 16.08 -10.72 2.11
N GLY A 39 15.88 -9.52 2.62
CA GLY A 39 16.35 -9.04 3.91
C GLY A 39 15.25 -8.43 4.78
N PRO A 40 15.62 -7.69 5.83
CA PRO A 40 14.67 -6.89 6.58
C PRO A 40 13.99 -5.86 5.68
N VAL A 41 12.70 -5.73 5.80
CA VAL A 41 11.86 -4.73 5.12
C VAL A 41 11.51 -3.59 6.08
N PRO A 42 11.19 -2.38 5.57
CA PRO A 42 10.66 -1.31 6.40
C PRO A 42 9.41 -1.77 7.17
N ARG A 43 9.18 -1.17 8.33
CA ARG A 43 8.01 -1.48 9.17
C ARG A 43 6.71 -1.38 8.36
N PHE A 44 5.78 -2.31 8.55
CA PHE A 44 4.49 -2.45 7.86
C PHE A 44 4.55 -2.98 6.42
N TYR A 45 5.74 -3.24 5.88
CA TYR A 45 5.89 -3.78 4.53
C TYR A 45 6.13 -5.29 4.56
N PRO A 46 5.55 -6.05 3.60
CA PRO A 46 5.74 -7.49 3.54
C PRO A 46 7.08 -7.85 2.91
N ASN A 47 7.58 -9.05 3.21
CA ASN A 47 8.72 -9.64 2.50
C ASN A 47 8.32 -10.27 1.17
N VAL A 48 7.05 -10.62 0.99
CA VAL A 48 6.53 -11.22 -0.24
C VAL A 48 5.13 -10.68 -0.55
N VAL A 49 4.87 -10.45 -1.83
CA VAL A 49 3.54 -10.19 -2.38
C VAL A 49 3.29 -11.18 -3.51
N THR A 50 2.19 -11.94 -3.46
CA THR A 50 1.81 -12.81 -4.56
C THR A 50 1.20 -12.00 -5.70
N LEU A 51 1.59 -12.32 -6.95
CA LEU A 51 1.19 -11.58 -8.16
C LEU A 51 0.26 -12.41 -9.05
N GLU A 52 0.11 -13.70 -8.74
CA GLU A 52 -0.71 -14.67 -9.48
C GLU A 52 -1.51 -15.54 -8.53
N ALA A 53 -2.68 -15.98 -9.02
CA ALA A 53 -3.61 -16.84 -8.27
C ALA A 53 -3.39 -18.35 -8.58
N VAL A 54 -2.14 -18.80 -8.71
CA VAL A 54 -1.80 -20.22 -8.97
C VAL A 54 -1.21 -20.85 -7.70
N PRO A 55 -2.04 -21.48 -6.84
CA PRO A 55 -1.62 -21.81 -5.48
C PRO A 55 -0.44 -22.79 -5.39
N ALA A 56 -0.38 -23.80 -6.27
CA ALA A 56 0.62 -24.88 -6.16
C ALA A 56 2.05 -24.38 -6.37
N ASP A 57 2.29 -23.60 -7.43
CA ASP A 57 3.63 -23.09 -7.76
C ASP A 57 4.07 -22.02 -6.76
N VAL A 58 3.14 -21.12 -6.40
CA VAL A 58 3.36 -20.07 -5.41
C VAL A 58 3.70 -20.68 -4.04
N MET A 59 2.98 -21.72 -3.60
CA MET A 59 3.25 -22.41 -2.33
C MET A 59 4.65 -23.02 -2.27
N ALA A 60 5.08 -23.71 -3.32
CA ALA A 60 6.41 -24.32 -3.37
C ALA A 60 7.52 -23.25 -3.25
N ARG A 61 7.35 -22.11 -3.93
CA ARG A 61 8.30 -20.99 -3.89
C ARG A 61 8.32 -20.30 -2.54
N VAL A 62 7.15 -20.03 -1.95
CA VAL A 62 7.03 -19.44 -0.61
C VAL A 62 7.71 -20.36 0.42
N ALA A 63 7.49 -21.69 0.35
CA ALA A 63 8.14 -22.65 1.21
C ALA A 63 9.67 -22.61 1.05
N ALA A 64 10.18 -22.53 -0.19
CA ALA A 64 11.62 -22.44 -0.44
C ALA A 64 12.22 -21.14 0.12
N LEU A 65 11.55 -19.99 -0.07
CA LEU A 65 11.98 -18.71 0.51
C LEU A 65 12.01 -18.76 2.05
N LEU A 66 10.99 -19.37 2.67
CA LEU A 66 10.92 -19.53 4.13
C LEU A 66 11.99 -20.46 4.66
N ALA A 67 12.36 -21.52 3.93
CA ALA A 67 13.40 -22.46 4.32
C ALA A 67 14.78 -21.80 4.44
N THR A 68 15.05 -20.75 3.68
CA THR A 68 16.33 -20.00 3.77
C THR A 68 16.37 -19.01 4.94
N ARG A 69 15.28 -18.86 5.73
CA ARG A 69 15.11 -17.75 6.70
C ARG A 69 14.56 -18.22 8.04
N HIS A 70 15.16 -19.26 8.59
CA HIS A 70 14.64 -19.97 9.77
C HIS A 70 14.45 -19.11 11.04
N ALA A 71 15.19 -18.02 11.21
CA ALA A 71 15.20 -17.25 12.46
C ALA A 71 14.55 -15.86 12.38
N ALA A 72 14.34 -15.30 11.21
CA ALA A 72 13.84 -13.93 11.07
C ALA A 72 12.31 -13.86 11.08
N ALA A 73 11.76 -12.78 11.64
CA ALA A 73 10.37 -12.42 11.42
C ALA A 73 10.11 -12.21 9.91
N TRP A 74 8.94 -12.58 9.44
CA TRP A 74 8.64 -12.60 8.03
C TRP A 74 7.15 -12.37 7.80
N SER A 75 6.80 -11.68 6.71
CA SER A 75 5.42 -11.45 6.36
C SER A 75 5.17 -11.59 4.86
N LEU A 76 3.98 -12.07 4.52
CA LEU A 76 3.53 -12.29 3.15
C LEU A 76 2.14 -11.72 2.97
N LYS A 77 1.95 -11.02 1.86
CA LYS A 77 0.65 -10.63 1.35
C LYS A 77 0.21 -11.64 0.28
N ASP A 78 -0.74 -12.50 0.63
CA ASP A 78 -1.46 -13.38 -0.26
C ASP A 78 -2.56 -12.57 -0.96
N SER A 79 -2.22 -12.03 -2.13
CA SER A 79 -3.06 -11.07 -2.86
C SER A 79 -4.36 -11.66 -3.39
N PHE A 80 -4.54 -12.97 -3.32
CA PHE A 80 -5.72 -13.67 -3.86
C PHE A 80 -6.44 -14.52 -2.80
N ALA A 81 -5.98 -14.46 -1.55
CA ALA A 81 -6.50 -15.24 -0.43
C ALA A 81 -6.61 -16.75 -0.72
N CYS A 82 -5.64 -17.29 -1.47
CA CYS A 82 -5.66 -18.67 -1.96
C CYS A 82 -4.64 -19.59 -1.27
N LEU A 83 -3.75 -19.05 -0.41
CA LEU A 83 -2.73 -19.83 0.27
C LEU A 83 -3.18 -20.24 1.67
N ASP A 84 -2.79 -21.45 2.10
CA ASP A 84 -2.82 -21.87 3.49
C ASP A 84 -1.38 -22.01 3.97
N LEU A 85 -0.91 -21.09 4.79
CA LEU A 85 0.47 -21.08 5.30
C LEU A 85 0.57 -21.59 6.74
N GLY A 86 -0.49 -22.17 7.30
CA GLY A 86 -0.47 -22.73 8.66
C GLY A 86 0.59 -23.81 8.82
N ALA A 87 0.74 -24.70 7.83
CA ALA A 87 1.76 -25.75 7.82
C ALA A 87 3.21 -25.21 7.77
N LEU A 88 3.41 -23.94 7.41
CA LEU A 88 4.69 -23.25 7.39
C LEU A 88 4.92 -22.37 8.63
N GLU A 89 4.16 -22.63 9.70
CA GLU A 89 4.22 -21.88 10.97
C GLU A 89 3.89 -20.38 10.81
N CYS A 90 3.13 -20.03 9.80
CA CYS A 90 2.59 -18.69 9.61
C CYS A 90 1.19 -18.62 10.21
N ARG A 91 0.86 -17.46 10.77
CA ARG A 91 -0.50 -17.15 11.20
C ARG A 91 -1.07 -16.01 10.36
N GLU A 92 -2.36 -16.03 10.12
CA GLU A 92 -3.05 -14.90 9.50
C GLU A 92 -3.01 -13.71 10.45
N LEU A 93 -2.53 -12.56 9.95
CA LEU A 93 -2.56 -11.30 10.68
C LEU A 93 -3.92 -10.61 10.51
N PHE A 94 -4.38 -10.52 9.26
CA PHE A 94 -5.71 -10.03 8.89
C PHE A 94 -6.08 -10.45 7.46
N ALA A 95 -7.39 -10.43 7.18
CA ALA A 95 -7.94 -10.47 5.84
C ALA A 95 -8.47 -9.09 5.43
N ALA A 96 -8.45 -8.83 4.12
CA ALA A 96 -8.89 -7.56 3.56
C ALA A 96 -9.50 -7.76 2.16
N ARG A 97 -10.06 -6.70 1.61
CA ARG A 97 -10.59 -6.66 0.25
C ARG A 97 -9.81 -5.69 -0.63
N TRP A 98 -9.47 -6.11 -1.85
CA TRP A 98 -9.06 -5.20 -2.91
C TRP A 98 -10.25 -4.36 -3.34
N LEU A 99 -10.04 -3.06 -3.41
CA LEU A 99 -11.03 -2.06 -3.75
C LEU A 99 -10.59 -1.32 -5.00
N TRP A 100 -11.54 -1.06 -5.90
CA TRP A 100 -11.34 -0.44 -7.20
C TRP A 100 -12.33 0.69 -7.41
N ARG A 101 -11.85 1.88 -7.80
CA ARG A 101 -12.69 3.00 -8.24
C ARG A 101 -12.33 3.36 -9.67
N ALA A 102 -13.30 3.34 -10.58
CA ALA A 102 -13.11 3.77 -11.95
C ALA A 102 -12.66 5.24 -12.03
N PRO A 103 -11.94 5.66 -13.11
CA PRO A 103 -11.59 7.05 -13.30
C PRO A 103 -12.83 7.92 -13.32
N VAL A 104 -12.77 9.08 -12.67
CA VAL A 104 -13.82 10.08 -12.74
C VAL A 104 -13.50 11.03 -13.90
N SER A 105 -14.50 11.36 -14.73
CA SER A 105 -14.32 12.34 -15.81
C SER A 105 -13.92 13.70 -15.23
N THR A 106 -12.89 14.31 -15.82
CA THR A 106 -12.33 15.58 -15.34
C THR A 106 -13.10 16.81 -15.80
N ASP A 107 -14.13 16.66 -16.64
CA ASP A 107 -14.79 17.79 -17.32
C ASP A 107 -15.62 18.72 -16.42
N ALA A 108 -15.76 18.43 -15.12
CA ALA A 108 -16.52 19.27 -14.20
C ALA A 108 -16.08 19.13 -12.73
N GLN A 109 -14.80 18.95 -12.44
CA GLN A 109 -14.38 18.85 -11.03
C GLN A 109 -14.40 20.23 -10.36
N ALA A 110 -15.29 20.38 -9.37
CA ALA A 110 -15.20 21.48 -8.41
C ALA A 110 -13.80 21.43 -7.73
N PRO A 111 -13.26 22.60 -7.32
CA PRO A 111 -12.00 22.63 -6.58
C PRO A 111 -12.04 21.67 -5.40
N ILE A 112 -11.00 20.83 -5.26
CA ILE A 112 -10.88 19.89 -4.13
C ILE A 112 -10.79 20.70 -2.85
N SER A 113 -11.71 20.46 -1.93
CA SER A 113 -11.77 21.12 -0.64
C SER A 113 -11.81 20.10 0.48
N PRO A 114 -10.90 20.16 1.45
CA PRO A 114 -9.92 21.22 1.74
C PRO A 114 -8.76 21.32 0.73
N ARG A 115 -8.00 22.41 0.81
CA ARG A 115 -6.85 22.65 -0.06
C ARG A 115 -5.74 21.66 0.23
N TRP A 116 -5.10 21.13 -0.83
CA TRP A 116 -4.03 20.17 -0.75
C TRP A 116 -2.77 20.67 -1.48
N ARG A 117 -1.64 20.07 -1.15
CA ARG A 117 -0.39 20.24 -1.88
C ARG A 117 0.37 18.91 -2.02
N ARG A 118 1.24 18.84 -3.01
CA ARG A 118 2.22 17.78 -3.11
C ARG A 118 3.41 18.07 -2.20
N VAL A 119 3.85 17.08 -1.46
CA VAL A 119 5.11 17.12 -0.69
C VAL A 119 6.26 16.92 -1.66
N THR A 120 7.21 17.84 -1.68
CA THR A 120 8.36 17.83 -2.61
C THR A 120 9.71 17.88 -1.88
N GLU A 121 9.72 18.32 -0.63
CA GLU A 121 10.91 18.51 0.16
C GLU A 121 11.07 17.45 1.26
N ALA A 122 12.34 17.08 1.53
CA ALA A 122 12.65 16.09 2.55
C ALA A 122 12.16 16.48 3.96
N ALA A 123 12.19 17.75 4.31
CA ALA A 123 11.70 18.26 5.59
C ALA A 123 10.18 18.10 5.70
N GLU A 124 9.46 18.42 4.63
CA GLU A 124 8.00 18.25 4.57
C GLU A 124 7.57 16.77 4.69
N LEU A 125 8.37 15.86 4.10
CA LEU A 125 8.12 14.42 4.23
C LEU A 125 8.28 13.95 5.69
N ILE A 126 9.17 14.54 6.46
CA ILE A 126 9.31 14.26 7.89
C ILE A 126 8.06 14.69 8.65
N ASP A 127 7.54 15.87 8.36
CA ASP A 127 6.35 16.40 9.02
C ASP A 127 5.10 15.59 8.62
N TRP A 128 5.02 15.18 7.34
CA TRP A 128 3.98 14.30 6.85
C TRP A 128 4.00 12.93 7.56
N GLU A 129 5.17 12.30 7.65
CA GLU A 129 5.32 11.00 8.32
C GLU A 129 5.01 11.09 9.82
N ARG A 130 5.38 12.20 10.47
CA ARG A 130 5.02 12.45 11.87
C ARG A 130 3.50 12.53 12.06
N ALA A 131 2.82 13.24 11.16
CA ALA A 131 1.36 13.33 11.21
C ALA A 131 0.70 11.98 10.95
N TRP A 132 1.18 11.22 9.97
CA TRP A 132 0.74 9.86 9.67
C TRP A 132 0.90 8.91 10.87
N ALA A 133 1.98 9.03 11.61
CA ALA A 133 2.26 8.23 12.81
C ALA A 133 1.57 8.77 14.08
N ALA A 134 0.51 9.56 13.96
CA ALA A 134 -0.24 10.17 15.06
C ALA A 134 0.65 10.93 16.06
N GLY A 135 1.63 11.65 15.57
CA GLY A 135 2.55 12.48 16.36
C GLY A 135 3.69 11.73 17.04
N SER A 136 3.69 10.41 17.01
CA SER A 136 4.78 9.57 17.52
C SER A 136 5.64 9.07 16.36
N PRO A 137 6.75 9.73 16.05
CA PRO A 137 7.58 9.30 14.91
C PRO A 137 8.03 7.86 15.16
N PRO A 138 8.03 7.00 14.12
CA PRO A 138 8.56 5.65 14.24
C PRO A 138 10.06 5.73 14.64
N SER A 139 10.53 4.76 15.39
CA SER A 139 11.95 4.66 15.78
C SER A 139 12.89 4.65 14.57
N GLU A 140 12.39 4.15 13.44
CA GLU A 140 13.05 4.19 12.13
C GLU A 140 12.09 4.79 11.11
N ARG A 141 12.61 5.67 10.24
CA ARG A 141 11.86 6.29 9.16
C ARG A 141 11.38 5.21 8.17
N VAL A 142 10.11 5.26 7.82
CA VAL A 142 9.50 4.39 6.78
C VAL A 142 9.64 5.03 5.41
N PHE A 143 9.37 6.33 5.32
CA PHE A 143 9.35 7.06 4.06
C PHE A 143 10.60 7.95 3.93
N LEU A 144 11.42 7.66 2.92
CA LEU A 144 12.68 8.36 2.69
C LEU A 144 12.61 9.26 1.45
N PRO A 145 13.44 10.34 1.39
CA PRO A 145 13.41 11.33 0.33
C PRO A 145 13.48 10.78 -1.12
N PRO A 146 14.16 9.66 -1.42
CA PRO A 146 14.14 9.11 -2.78
C PRO A 146 12.74 8.82 -3.34
N LEU A 147 11.72 8.58 -2.47
CA LEU A 147 10.34 8.43 -2.91
C LEU A 147 9.77 9.67 -3.61
N LEU A 148 10.25 10.86 -3.25
CA LEU A 148 9.82 12.14 -3.84
C LEU A 148 10.36 12.36 -5.25
N ASN A 149 11.47 11.70 -5.61
CA ASN A 149 12.16 11.84 -6.88
C ASN A 149 11.57 10.97 -8.00
N ASP A 150 10.72 9.99 -7.66
CA ASP A 150 10.06 9.12 -8.61
C ASP A 150 8.71 9.74 -9.03
N ALA A 151 8.57 10.06 -10.32
CA ALA A 151 7.35 10.62 -10.88
C ALA A 151 6.14 9.67 -10.81
N SER A 152 6.35 8.40 -10.49
CA SER A 152 5.27 7.45 -10.24
C SER A 152 4.69 7.59 -8.85
N ASN A 153 5.34 8.34 -7.96
CA ASN A 153 4.90 8.58 -6.59
C ASN A 153 4.37 9.99 -6.39
N ALA A 154 3.39 10.14 -5.54
CA ALA A 154 2.97 11.43 -5.01
C ALA A 154 2.64 11.31 -3.52
N VAL A 155 3.28 12.13 -2.71
CA VAL A 155 2.93 12.33 -1.31
C VAL A 155 2.07 13.58 -1.25
N ILE A 156 0.86 13.46 -0.72
CA ILE A 156 -0.17 14.51 -0.73
C ILE A 156 -0.47 14.89 0.72
N ALA A 157 -0.43 16.18 1.01
CA ALA A 157 -0.69 16.74 2.32
C ALA A 157 -1.88 17.70 2.28
N PHE A 158 -2.66 17.69 3.33
CA PHE A 158 -3.67 18.69 3.65
C PHE A 158 -3.28 19.37 4.95
N GLU A 159 -3.33 20.69 4.95
CA GLU A 159 -2.89 21.49 6.07
C GLU A 159 -4.04 22.27 6.67
N ARG A 160 -3.99 22.44 7.98
CA ARG A 160 -4.81 23.36 8.77
C ARG A 160 -3.89 24.03 9.79
N ASP A 161 -3.88 25.36 9.81
CA ASP A 161 -3.02 26.14 10.70
C ASP A 161 -1.53 25.72 10.60
N GLU A 162 -1.03 25.64 9.35
CA GLU A 162 0.36 25.27 9.00
C GLU A 162 0.78 23.86 9.47
N LYS A 163 -0.16 23.01 9.88
CA LYS A 163 0.08 21.63 10.30
C LYS A 163 -0.56 20.65 9.34
N VAL A 164 0.17 19.61 9.00
CA VAL A 164 -0.39 18.48 8.24
C VAL A 164 -1.41 17.76 9.11
N VAL A 165 -2.66 17.72 8.68
CA VAL A 165 -3.78 17.09 9.39
C VAL A 165 -4.36 15.89 8.67
N ALA A 166 -4.13 15.77 7.36
CA ALA A 166 -4.52 14.61 6.56
C ALA A 166 -3.52 14.41 5.44
N GLY A 167 -3.47 13.20 4.91
CA GLY A 167 -2.59 12.91 3.80
C GLY A 167 -2.82 11.53 3.20
N VAL A 168 -2.21 11.33 2.04
CA VAL A 168 -2.26 10.07 1.31
C VAL A 168 -1.02 9.95 0.43
N MET A 169 -0.57 8.72 0.20
CA MET A 169 0.41 8.41 -0.82
C MET A 169 -0.29 7.77 -2.01
N ALA A 170 0.03 8.25 -3.21
CA ALA A 170 -0.45 7.72 -4.47
C ALA A 170 0.74 7.16 -5.28
N HIS A 171 0.60 5.94 -5.80
CA HIS A 171 1.62 5.27 -6.59
C HIS A 171 1.04 4.75 -7.90
N ARG A 172 1.59 5.19 -9.03
CA ARG A 172 1.16 4.80 -10.37
C ARG A 172 1.98 3.61 -10.87
N ALA A 173 1.35 2.46 -11.00
CA ALA A 173 1.93 1.26 -11.63
C ALA A 173 0.82 0.35 -12.18
N ALA A 174 1.13 -0.56 -13.07
CA ALA A 174 0.21 -1.56 -13.62
C ALA A 174 -1.09 -0.99 -14.22
N GLY A 175 -1.05 0.27 -14.72
CA GLY A 175 -2.21 0.95 -15.31
C GLY A 175 -3.24 1.47 -14.29
N VAL A 176 -2.89 1.53 -13.03
CA VAL A 176 -3.74 2.02 -11.93
C VAL A 176 -2.95 2.92 -10.99
N VAL A 177 -3.65 3.60 -10.09
CA VAL A 177 -3.08 4.39 -8.99
C VAL A 177 -3.40 3.72 -7.67
N GLY A 178 -2.38 3.18 -7.01
CA GLY A 178 -2.50 2.68 -5.64
C GLY A 178 -2.62 3.84 -4.66
N VAL A 179 -3.64 3.79 -3.82
CA VAL A 179 -3.86 4.73 -2.71
C VAL A 179 -3.47 4.03 -1.42
N THR A 180 -2.52 4.58 -0.70
CA THR A 180 -1.98 3.94 0.51
C THR A 180 -1.59 4.96 1.57
N ASN A 181 -1.42 4.51 2.80
CA ASN A 181 -1.00 5.35 3.92
C ASN A 181 -1.90 6.59 4.11
N LEU A 182 -3.19 6.44 3.83
CA LEU A 182 -4.19 7.47 4.03
C LEU A 182 -4.44 7.67 5.52
N PHE A 183 -4.41 8.92 5.96
CA PHE A 183 -4.80 9.31 7.31
C PHE A 183 -5.62 10.60 7.27
N VAL A 184 -6.53 10.72 8.19
CA VAL A 184 -7.45 11.86 8.30
C VAL A 184 -7.65 12.21 9.77
N PRO A 185 -7.99 13.47 10.11
CA PRO A 185 -8.36 13.83 11.47
C PRO A 185 -9.72 13.20 11.85
N ASP A 186 -9.98 13.05 13.12
CA ASP A 186 -11.29 12.56 13.63
C ASP A 186 -12.42 13.50 13.22
N GLU A 187 -12.17 14.81 13.31
CA GLU A 187 -13.10 15.84 12.83
C GLU A 187 -13.09 15.90 11.30
N ASP A 188 -14.26 15.86 10.67
CA ASP A 188 -14.43 15.90 9.21
C ASP A 188 -13.75 14.72 8.46
N ALA A 189 -13.57 13.56 9.09
CA ALA A 189 -12.87 12.40 8.53
C ALA A 189 -13.34 12.05 7.10
N ASP A 190 -14.64 12.00 6.87
CA ASP A 190 -15.21 11.64 5.56
C ASP A 190 -14.91 12.70 4.48
N ARG A 191 -14.90 13.97 4.85
CA ARG A 191 -14.54 15.07 3.94
C ARG A 191 -13.08 14.98 3.53
N TYR A 192 -12.16 14.77 4.50
CA TYR A 192 -10.74 14.63 4.20
C TYR A 192 -10.43 13.34 3.45
N ARG A 193 -11.10 12.23 3.78
CA ARG A 193 -10.94 10.96 3.05
C ARG A 193 -11.31 11.13 1.58
N ARG A 194 -12.46 11.73 1.29
CA ARG A 194 -12.87 12.05 -0.08
C ARG A 194 -11.84 12.94 -0.78
N ALA A 195 -11.40 14.01 -0.12
CA ALA A 195 -10.44 14.95 -0.67
C ALA A 195 -9.07 14.28 -0.98
N CYS A 196 -8.60 13.37 -0.13
CA CYS A 196 -7.38 12.57 -0.36
C CYS A 196 -7.50 11.73 -1.64
N LEU A 197 -8.64 11.05 -1.82
CA LEU A 197 -8.89 10.21 -3.00
C LEU A 197 -9.00 11.05 -4.28
N ASP A 198 -9.64 12.20 -4.20
CA ASP A 198 -9.81 13.09 -5.34
C ASP A 198 -8.48 13.78 -5.71
N ALA A 199 -7.65 14.12 -4.73
CA ALA A 199 -6.30 14.62 -4.96
C ALA A 199 -5.39 13.56 -5.62
N ALA A 200 -5.47 12.30 -5.18
CA ALA A 200 -4.73 11.20 -5.82
C ALA A 200 -5.17 11.02 -7.29
N ALA A 201 -6.48 11.09 -7.58
CA ALA A 201 -7.01 11.05 -8.94
C ALA A 201 -6.58 12.26 -9.78
N ALA A 202 -6.50 13.45 -9.18
CA ALA A 202 -6.08 14.66 -9.87
C ALA A 202 -4.57 14.65 -10.23
N VAL A 203 -3.74 14.04 -9.40
CA VAL A 203 -2.30 13.88 -9.68
C VAL A 203 -2.05 12.92 -10.85
N PHE A 204 -2.87 11.88 -11.00
CA PHE A 204 -2.75 10.87 -12.05
C PHE A 204 -4.08 10.71 -12.80
N PRO A 205 -4.47 11.70 -13.62
CA PRO A 205 -5.78 11.73 -14.25
C PRO A 205 -6.00 10.57 -15.21
N GLY A 206 -7.25 10.14 -15.33
CA GLY A 206 -7.66 9.10 -16.28
C GLY A 206 -7.33 7.67 -15.83
N LEU A 207 -6.73 7.47 -14.66
CA LEU A 207 -6.42 6.14 -14.13
C LEU A 207 -7.38 5.75 -13.01
N PRO A 208 -7.76 4.48 -12.90
CA PRO A 208 -8.54 3.99 -11.77
C PRO A 208 -7.72 4.02 -10.48
N LEU A 209 -8.40 4.22 -9.34
CA LEU A 209 -7.79 4.11 -8.02
C LEU A 209 -7.97 2.70 -7.47
N VAL A 210 -6.93 2.20 -6.79
CA VAL A 210 -6.96 0.92 -6.09
C VAL A 210 -6.41 1.06 -4.67
N CYS A 211 -6.98 0.32 -3.73
CA CYS A 211 -6.45 0.17 -2.37
C CYS A 211 -6.88 -1.19 -1.81
N TYR A 212 -6.56 -1.47 -0.56
CA TYR A 212 -7.18 -2.57 0.18
C TYR A 212 -7.51 -2.11 1.60
N GLU A 213 -8.61 -2.64 2.12
CA GLU A 213 -9.08 -2.33 3.47
C GLU A 213 -9.70 -3.58 4.11
N ILE A 214 -9.65 -3.66 5.44
CA ILE A 214 -10.42 -4.67 6.20
C ILE A 214 -11.91 -4.44 6.02
N ASP A 215 -12.73 -5.45 6.26
CA ASP A 215 -14.16 -5.42 5.93
C ASP A 215 -14.91 -4.20 6.51
N ALA A 216 -14.60 -3.78 7.72
CA ALA A 216 -15.24 -2.62 8.34
C ALA A 216 -14.93 -1.30 7.60
N GLU A 217 -13.65 -1.09 7.24
CA GLU A 217 -13.19 0.11 6.54
C GLU A 217 -13.60 0.07 5.06
N ALA A 218 -13.64 -1.11 4.44
CA ALA A 218 -14.05 -1.28 3.05
C ALA A 218 -15.44 -0.71 2.78
N LEU A 219 -16.37 -0.82 3.73
CA LEU A 219 -17.71 -0.23 3.62
C LEU A 219 -17.69 1.31 3.52
N LEU A 220 -16.70 1.97 4.11
CA LEU A 220 -16.51 3.43 3.96
C LEU A 220 -16.07 3.78 2.55
N PHE A 221 -15.15 3.00 1.98
CA PHE A 221 -14.66 3.20 0.61
C PHE A 221 -15.74 2.87 -0.44
N GLU A 222 -16.60 1.88 -0.19
CA GLU A 222 -17.74 1.58 -1.08
C GLU A 222 -18.68 2.79 -1.21
N ARG A 223 -18.94 3.53 -0.12
CA ARG A 223 -19.70 4.79 -0.17
C ARG A 223 -19.00 5.90 -0.95
N LEU A 224 -17.69 5.78 -1.17
CA LEU A 224 -16.87 6.69 -1.97
C LEU A 224 -16.69 6.22 -3.42
N GLY A 225 -17.50 5.22 -3.86
CA GLY A 225 -17.55 4.75 -5.23
C GLY A 225 -16.52 3.64 -5.55
N PHE A 226 -15.95 3.02 -4.54
CA PHE A 226 -15.13 1.82 -4.75
C PHE A 226 -16.02 0.57 -4.83
N GLU A 227 -15.57 -0.42 -5.58
CA GLU A 227 -16.14 -1.76 -5.63
C GLU A 227 -15.09 -2.79 -5.17
N SER A 228 -15.53 -3.84 -4.50
CA SER A 228 -14.66 -4.96 -4.12
C SER A 228 -14.38 -5.82 -5.36
N VAL A 229 -13.08 -6.04 -5.65
CA VAL A 229 -12.64 -6.80 -6.83
C VAL A 229 -11.86 -8.08 -6.49
N GLY A 230 -11.69 -8.38 -5.21
CA GLY A 230 -11.02 -9.58 -4.75
C GLY A 230 -10.72 -9.53 -3.25
N ARG A 231 -10.26 -10.65 -2.72
CA ARG A 231 -9.82 -10.77 -1.32
C ARG A 231 -8.32 -10.96 -1.25
N LEU A 232 -7.72 -10.52 -0.17
CA LEU A 232 -6.33 -10.80 0.18
C LEU A 232 -6.23 -11.20 1.66
N ARG A 233 -5.13 -11.84 2.02
CA ARG A 233 -4.74 -12.13 3.41
C ARG A 233 -3.30 -11.70 3.63
N VAL A 234 -3.02 -11.24 4.84
CA VAL A 234 -1.65 -10.99 5.27
C VAL A 234 -1.28 -12.04 6.30
N TRP A 235 -0.18 -12.73 6.03
CA TRP A 235 0.38 -13.77 6.89
C TRP A 235 1.66 -13.27 7.53
N ILE A 236 1.89 -13.68 8.78
CA ILE A 236 3.15 -13.41 9.48
C ILE A 236 3.70 -14.69 10.11
N ARG A 237 5.02 -14.76 10.17
CA ARG A 237 5.78 -15.71 10.98
C ARG A 237 6.65 -14.90 11.92
N ASP A 238 6.48 -15.11 13.22
CA ASP A 238 7.30 -14.45 14.22
C ASP A 238 8.76 -14.97 14.18
N ALA A 239 9.69 -14.13 14.60
CA ALA A 239 11.09 -14.56 14.73
C ALA A 239 11.17 -15.74 15.74
N ARG A 240 11.85 -16.81 15.38
CA ARG A 240 12.13 -17.88 16.33
C ARG A 240 13.13 -17.35 17.36
N ARG A 241 12.84 -17.51 18.64
CA ARG A 241 13.83 -17.31 19.68
C ARG A 241 14.89 -18.42 19.50
N ILE A 242 16.12 -18.04 19.19
CA ILE A 242 17.26 -18.93 19.26
C ILE A 242 17.47 -19.17 20.76
N ALA A 243 17.21 -20.42 21.19
CA ALA A 243 17.43 -20.84 22.57
C ALA A 243 18.92 -20.95 22.85
#